data_00669dd970f73c58ede26864c3f2b3b4
#
_entry.id   00669dd970f73c58ede26864c3f2b3b4
#
_cell.length_a   1.000
_cell.length_b   1.000
_cell.length_c   1.000
_cell.angle_alpha   90.00
_cell.angle_beta   90.00
_cell.angle_gamma   90.00
#
_symmetry.space_group_name_H-M   'P 1'
#
loop_
_entity.id
_entity.type
_entity.pdbx_description
1 polymer ?
#
loop_
_entity_poly.entity_id
_entity_poly.type
_entity_poly.pdbx_seq_one_letter_code
_entity_poly.pdbx_strand_id
1 'polypeptide(L)'
;VCNFNRFVWDKNGPINYDFLNRNRRQDQNGFYIENGAFYVSYIGDIVKKKSRISGKIKFQIMPEETSIEIDTKLDWQLAEFLHLKQNRIKSNKVKLVMSDLDGVLTDGGVYCNQNEEFLKKFNVKDGMAFQILRENDIKTGIITSETSQFSDVRANKLKVDFLLKGDSFNGKLESVKKICNDLNIDLSEVAYMGDDINCYELLSEVGYRACPIDAVKKIKKIHNIYISPLPGGSGCFRDFIDNLTYDS
;
A
#
# COMPACT_ATOMS: atom_id res chain seq x y z
N VAL A 1 -3.32 2.41 -26.11
CA VAL A 1 -3.02 3.84 -26.33
C VAL A 1 -3.44 4.66 -25.14
N CYS A 2 -2.78 5.80 -24.93
CA CYS A 2 -3.13 6.78 -23.91
C CYS A 2 -3.49 8.13 -24.57
N ASN A 3 -4.29 8.94 -23.87
CA ASN A 3 -4.57 10.30 -24.32
C ASN A 3 -3.29 11.15 -24.33
N PHE A 4 -3.13 11.95 -25.37
CA PHE A 4 -1.97 12.82 -25.53
C PHE A 4 -2.41 14.24 -25.93
N ASN A 5 -2.42 15.13 -24.96
CA ASN A 5 -2.90 16.52 -25.10
C ASN A 5 -1.74 17.52 -25.05
N ARG A 6 -0.63 17.23 -25.76
CA ARG A 6 0.52 18.15 -25.84
C ARG A 6 0.62 18.81 -27.20
N PHE A 7 1.14 20.02 -27.22
CA PHE A 7 1.49 20.71 -28.47
C PHE A 7 2.75 20.09 -29.06
N VAL A 8 2.67 19.63 -30.29
CA VAL A 8 3.77 18.95 -30.98
C VAL A 8 4.33 19.84 -32.08
N TRP A 9 5.65 19.90 -32.14
CA TRP A 9 6.41 20.61 -33.17
C TRP A 9 7.34 19.65 -33.89
N ASP A 10 7.54 19.86 -35.16
CA ASP A 10 8.67 19.35 -35.89
C ASP A 10 9.61 20.51 -36.28
N LYS A 11 10.64 20.24 -37.09
CA LYS A 11 11.60 21.25 -37.55
C LYS A 11 10.98 22.33 -38.46
N ASN A 12 9.75 22.14 -38.96
CA ASN A 12 9.05 23.05 -39.85
C ASN A 12 7.97 23.86 -39.13
N GLY A 13 7.59 23.51 -37.90
CA GLY A 13 6.59 24.22 -37.11
C GLY A 13 5.65 23.30 -36.29
N PRO A 14 4.53 23.85 -35.80
CA PRO A 14 3.55 23.10 -35.06
C PRO A 14 2.82 22.09 -35.96
N ILE A 15 2.63 20.86 -35.46
CA ILE A 15 2.00 19.75 -36.18
C ILE A 15 0.50 19.68 -35.90
N ASN A 16 0.11 19.89 -34.65
CA ASN A 16 -1.21 19.51 -34.14
C ASN A 16 -2.06 20.70 -33.64
N TYR A 17 -1.65 21.92 -33.95
CA TYR A 17 -2.43 23.12 -33.63
C TYR A 17 -2.09 24.28 -34.56
N ASP A 18 -3.01 25.25 -34.67
CA ASP A 18 -2.76 26.52 -35.32
C ASP A 18 -2.11 27.50 -34.33
N PHE A 19 -0.88 27.96 -34.62
CA PHE A 19 -0.15 28.85 -33.73
C PHE A 19 -0.72 30.29 -33.69
N LEU A 20 -1.52 30.68 -34.69
CA LEU A 20 -2.21 31.96 -34.69
C LEU A 20 -3.50 31.94 -33.87
N ASN A 21 -4.15 30.75 -33.74
CA ASN A 21 -5.38 30.53 -32.98
C ASN A 21 -5.17 29.40 -31.96
N ARG A 22 -4.20 29.55 -31.06
CA ARG A 22 -3.84 28.56 -30.11
C ARG A 22 -4.91 28.39 -29.03
N ASN A 23 -5.63 27.28 -29.08
CA ASN A 23 -6.57 26.87 -28.04
C ASN A 23 -5.85 26.52 -26.73
N ARG A 24 -6.59 26.52 -25.63
CA ARG A 24 -6.05 25.95 -24.38
C ARG A 24 -5.83 24.45 -24.54
N ARG A 25 -4.84 23.91 -23.85
CA ARG A 25 -4.50 22.49 -23.91
C ARG A 25 -5.68 21.57 -23.58
N GLN A 26 -6.53 21.97 -22.66
CA GLN A 26 -7.73 21.24 -22.23
C GLN A 26 -8.88 21.26 -23.25
N ASP A 27 -8.88 22.23 -24.18
CA ASP A 27 -9.93 22.42 -25.19
C ASP A 27 -9.56 21.75 -26.54
N GLN A 28 -8.41 21.04 -26.58
CA GLN A 28 -8.00 20.31 -27.78
C GLN A 28 -8.63 18.93 -27.81
N ASN A 29 -9.08 18.51 -28.98
CA ASN A 29 -9.31 17.11 -29.30
C ASN A 29 -7.94 16.40 -29.30
N GLY A 30 -7.59 15.72 -28.20
CA GLY A 30 -6.29 15.11 -28.03
C GLY A 30 -5.99 14.06 -29.09
N PHE A 31 -4.70 13.77 -29.24
CA PHE A 31 -4.21 12.62 -29.98
C PHE A 31 -4.11 11.42 -29.05
N TYR A 32 -3.91 10.25 -29.64
CA TYR A 32 -3.60 9.04 -28.90
C TYR A 32 -2.16 8.66 -29.18
N ILE A 33 -1.41 8.32 -28.13
CA ILE A 33 -0.05 7.78 -28.24
C ILE A 33 -0.08 6.28 -27.94
N GLU A 34 0.67 5.50 -28.69
CA GLU A 34 0.91 4.09 -28.35
C GLU A 34 1.75 4.02 -27.07
N ASN A 35 1.37 3.14 -26.16
CA ASN A 35 2.09 2.88 -24.91
C ASN A 35 2.72 1.48 -24.88
N GLY A 36 2.73 0.76 -26.00
CA GLY A 36 3.37 -0.53 -26.14
C GLY A 36 2.82 -1.66 -25.28
N ALA A 37 1.74 -1.44 -24.51
CA ALA A 37 1.30 -2.37 -23.47
C ALA A 37 0.90 -3.75 -24.01
N PHE A 38 0.14 -3.80 -25.10
CA PHE A 38 -0.20 -5.06 -25.79
C PHE A 38 -0.74 -4.84 -27.20
N TYR A 39 -0.57 -5.83 -28.04
CA TYR A 39 -1.11 -5.91 -29.39
C TYR A 39 -1.76 -7.25 -29.60
N VAL A 40 -2.96 -7.26 -30.19
CA VAL A 40 -3.70 -8.48 -30.53
C VAL A 40 -3.97 -8.47 -32.03
N SER A 41 -3.47 -9.46 -32.76
CA SER A 41 -3.64 -9.61 -34.20
C SER A 41 -3.72 -11.09 -34.59
N TYR A 42 -4.38 -11.39 -35.72
CA TYR A 42 -4.37 -12.72 -36.28
C TYR A 42 -2.96 -13.08 -36.76
N ILE A 43 -2.48 -14.27 -36.42
CA ILE A 43 -1.13 -14.73 -36.80
C ILE A 43 -0.92 -14.73 -38.33
N GLY A 44 -1.94 -15.07 -39.11
CA GLY A 44 -1.87 -15.03 -40.58
C GLY A 44 -1.63 -13.62 -41.12
N ASP A 45 -2.20 -12.60 -40.48
CA ASP A 45 -1.97 -11.19 -40.86
C ASP A 45 -0.56 -10.74 -40.50
N ILE A 46 -0.06 -11.12 -39.32
CA ILE A 46 1.32 -10.81 -38.89
C ILE A 46 2.32 -11.40 -39.87
N VAL A 47 2.18 -12.66 -40.22
CA VAL A 47 3.09 -13.35 -41.13
C VAL A 47 3.04 -12.72 -42.53
N LYS A 48 1.83 -12.44 -43.06
CA LYS A 48 1.64 -11.92 -44.42
C LYS A 48 2.12 -10.49 -44.57
N LYS A 49 1.84 -9.63 -43.56
CA LYS A 49 2.12 -8.18 -43.61
C LYS A 49 3.41 -7.79 -42.90
N LYS A 50 4.04 -8.70 -42.19
CA LYS A 50 5.25 -8.47 -41.36
C LYS A 50 5.06 -7.28 -40.41
N SER A 51 3.83 -7.08 -39.90
CA SER A 51 3.44 -6.00 -39.00
C SER A 51 2.48 -6.53 -37.93
N ARG A 52 2.67 -6.08 -36.68
CA ARG A 52 1.76 -6.33 -35.58
C ARG A 52 0.45 -5.53 -35.66
N ILE A 53 0.44 -4.48 -36.48
CA ILE A 53 -0.75 -3.63 -36.71
C ILE A 53 -1.21 -3.82 -38.14
N SER A 54 -2.46 -4.31 -38.31
CA SER A 54 -2.99 -4.59 -39.63
C SER A 54 -4.52 -4.72 -39.63
N GLY A 55 -5.13 -4.58 -40.82
CA GLY A 55 -6.58 -4.72 -41.01
C GLY A 55 -7.39 -3.57 -40.41
N LYS A 56 -8.58 -3.86 -39.89
CA LYS A 56 -9.43 -2.87 -39.21
C LYS A 56 -8.94 -2.68 -37.77
N ILE A 57 -8.26 -1.57 -37.54
CA ILE A 57 -7.63 -1.27 -36.24
C ILE A 57 -8.70 -0.78 -35.27
N LYS A 58 -8.69 -1.33 -34.04
CA LYS A 58 -9.36 -0.81 -32.86
C LYS A 58 -8.32 -0.62 -31.76
N PHE A 59 -8.53 0.33 -30.88
CA PHE A 59 -7.62 0.54 -29.76
C PHE A 59 -8.40 0.67 -28.43
N GLN A 60 -7.75 0.30 -27.36
CA GLN A 60 -8.19 0.48 -25.98
C GLN A 60 -7.52 1.73 -25.42
N ILE A 61 -8.32 2.67 -24.91
CA ILE A 61 -7.79 3.83 -24.17
C ILE A 61 -7.40 3.35 -22.78
N MET A 62 -6.18 3.64 -22.39
CA MET A 62 -5.60 3.30 -21.08
C MET A 62 -5.32 4.59 -20.30
N PRO A 63 -5.21 4.52 -18.95
CA PRO A 63 -4.85 5.66 -18.13
C PRO A 63 -3.51 6.30 -18.54
N GLU A 64 -3.38 7.63 -18.39
CA GLU A 64 -2.20 8.39 -18.82
C GLU A 64 -0.90 7.90 -18.15
N GLU A 65 -0.99 7.47 -16.88
CA GLU A 65 0.13 6.92 -16.13
C GLU A 65 0.70 5.62 -16.69
N THR A 66 -0.01 4.93 -17.58
CA THR A 66 0.48 3.75 -18.29
C THR A 66 1.25 4.08 -19.57
N SER A 67 1.44 5.36 -19.88
CA SER A 67 2.18 5.81 -21.07
C SER A 67 3.70 5.85 -20.89
N ILE A 68 4.20 5.44 -19.73
CA ILE A 68 5.62 5.44 -19.43
C ILE A 68 6.26 4.20 -20.03
N GLU A 69 7.17 4.40 -20.96
CA GLU A 69 8.11 3.40 -21.47
C GLU A 69 9.40 3.50 -20.65
N ILE A 70 9.98 2.35 -20.23
CA ILE A 70 11.13 2.31 -19.34
C ILE A 70 12.40 2.16 -20.20
N ASP A 71 12.90 3.27 -20.71
CA ASP A 71 14.12 3.31 -21.54
C ASP A 71 15.32 3.90 -20.78
N THR A 72 15.05 4.71 -19.74
CA THR A 72 16.09 5.37 -18.96
C THR A 72 15.91 5.08 -17.46
N LYS A 73 16.98 5.38 -16.68
CA LYS A 73 16.91 5.29 -15.22
C LYS A 73 15.86 6.22 -14.61
N LEU A 74 15.61 7.36 -15.25
CA LEU A 74 14.54 8.29 -14.81
C LEU A 74 13.15 7.70 -15.02
N ASP A 75 12.92 7.03 -16.16
CA ASP A 75 11.65 6.36 -16.43
C ASP A 75 11.37 5.25 -15.41
N TRP A 76 12.43 4.50 -15.05
CA TRP A 76 12.33 3.51 -13.97
C TRP A 76 11.90 4.13 -12.65
N GLN A 77 12.53 5.22 -12.22
CA GLN A 77 12.19 5.93 -10.99
C GLN A 77 10.76 6.46 -11.02
N LEU A 78 10.32 6.97 -12.17
CA LEU A 78 8.96 7.46 -12.36
C LEU A 78 7.94 6.31 -12.34
N ALA A 79 8.23 5.19 -13.00
CA ALA A 79 7.39 4.00 -12.97
C ALA A 79 7.28 3.43 -11.54
N GLU A 80 8.40 3.37 -10.81
CA GLU A 80 8.42 2.95 -9.40
C GLU A 80 7.59 3.89 -8.51
N PHE A 81 7.72 5.21 -8.68
CA PHE A 81 6.90 6.20 -7.98
C PHE A 81 5.40 6.03 -8.28
N LEU A 82 5.03 5.83 -9.54
CA LEU A 82 3.63 5.61 -9.93
C LEU A 82 3.09 4.29 -9.42
N HIS A 83 3.90 3.24 -9.43
CA HIS A 83 3.53 1.95 -8.84
C HIS A 83 3.26 2.06 -7.34
N LEU A 84 4.13 2.75 -6.61
CA LEU A 84 3.94 3.04 -5.20
C LEU A 84 2.68 3.89 -4.97
N LYS A 85 2.42 4.87 -5.84
CA LYS A 85 1.23 5.72 -5.77
C LYS A 85 -0.07 4.95 -6.07
N GLN A 86 -0.07 4.03 -7.03
CA GLN A 86 -1.24 3.18 -7.33
C GLN A 86 -1.54 2.18 -6.21
N ASN A 87 -0.50 1.72 -5.52
CA ASN A 87 -0.63 0.82 -4.36
C ASN A 87 -0.93 1.58 -3.05
N ARG A 88 -0.98 2.93 -3.09
CA ARG A 88 -1.44 3.71 -1.95
C ARG A 88 -2.90 3.43 -1.66
N ILE A 89 -3.12 3.10 -0.44
CA ILE A 89 -4.36 2.60 0.10
C ILE A 89 -5.42 3.70 0.06
N LYS A 90 -6.54 3.45 -0.60
CA LYS A 90 -7.73 4.32 -0.50
C LYS A 90 -8.34 4.11 0.88
N SER A 91 -8.08 5.01 1.82
CA SER A 91 -8.50 4.96 3.22
C SER A 91 -10.01 4.72 3.42
N ASN A 92 -10.84 5.10 2.46
CA ASN A 92 -12.29 4.93 2.53
C ASN A 92 -12.79 3.46 2.59
N LYS A 93 -11.88 2.48 2.51
CA LYS A 93 -12.23 1.05 2.61
C LYS A 93 -11.76 0.39 3.91
N VAL A 94 -10.83 1.01 4.65
CA VAL A 94 -10.34 0.41 5.89
C VAL A 94 -11.33 0.64 7.02
N LYS A 95 -11.75 -0.44 7.66
CA LYS A 95 -12.69 -0.44 8.78
C LYS A 95 -12.05 -0.86 10.10
N LEU A 96 -10.97 -1.66 10.02
CA LEU A 96 -10.24 -2.16 11.17
C LEU A 96 -8.75 -2.05 10.91
N VAL A 97 -8.01 -1.49 11.87
CA VAL A 97 -6.54 -1.48 11.87
C VAL A 97 -6.04 -2.27 13.08
N MET A 98 -5.23 -3.28 12.80
CA MET A 98 -4.59 -4.13 13.80
C MET A 98 -3.07 -3.91 13.80
N SER A 99 -2.45 -3.96 14.97
CA SER A 99 -1.00 -3.88 15.13
C SER A 99 -0.48 -5.05 15.94
N ASP A 100 0.66 -5.62 15.54
CA ASP A 100 1.45 -6.40 16.47
C ASP A 100 2.01 -5.49 17.59
N LEU A 101 2.38 -6.06 18.71
CA LEU A 101 2.93 -5.32 19.85
C LEU A 101 4.45 -5.27 19.77
N ASP A 102 5.08 -6.43 19.86
CA ASP A 102 6.53 -6.55 19.91
C ASP A 102 7.14 -6.54 18.51
N GLY A 103 8.17 -5.74 18.32
CA GLY A 103 8.76 -5.51 17.00
C GLY A 103 8.00 -4.51 16.11
N VAL A 104 6.82 -4.03 16.53
CA VAL A 104 6.05 -2.97 15.84
C VAL A 104 5.84 -1.75 16.74
N LEU A 105 5.06 -1.88 17.81
CA LEU A 105 4.83 -0.80 18.79
C LEU A 105 5.99 -0.66 19.77
N THR A 106 6.77 -1.74 19.96
CA THR A 106 8.05 -1.75 20.67
C THR A 106 9.19 -2.06 19.70
N ASP A 107 10.42 -1.91 20.15
CA ASP A 107 11.62 -2.30 19.39
C ASP A 107 11.96 -3.81 19.53
N GLY A 108 11.04 -4.61 20.10
CA GLY A 108 11.25 -6.04 20.37
C GLY A 108 12.23 -6.32 21.53
N GLY A 109 12.86 -5.30 22.09
CA GLY A 109 13.75 -5.41 23.23
C GLY A 109 12.98 -5.57 24.54
N VAL A 110 13.46 -6.45 25.40
CA VAL A 110 12.92 -6.69 26.75
C VAL A 110 14.02 -6.43 27.77
N TYR A 111 13.76 -5.49 28.69
CA TYR A 111 14.61 -5.26 29.84
C TYR A 111 14.07 -6.07 31.00
N CYS A 112 14.87 -7.01 31.52
CA CYS A 112 14.47 -7.83 32.65
C CYS A 112 15.50 -7.74 33.81
N ASN A 113 15.02 -7.84 35.02
CA ASN A 113 15.86 -7.91 36.21
C ASN A 113 15.68 -9.29 36.91
N GLN A 114 16.39 -9.48 38.00
CA GLN A 114 16.35 -10.75 38.79
C GLN A 114 14.98 -11.04 39.43
N ASN A 115 14.10 -10.06 39.53
CA ASN A 115 12.74 -10.16 40.06
C ASN A 115 11.67 -10.32 38.99
N GLU A 116 12.06 -10.67 37.75
CA GLU A 116 11.16 -10.80 36.60
C GLU A 116 10.39 -9.51 36.24
N GLU A 117 10.87 -8.36 36.68
CA GLU A 117 10.34 -7.08 36.21
C GLU A 117 10.85 -6.79 34.80
N PHE A 118 9.90 -6.52 33.89
CA PHE A 118 10.16 -6.23 32.50
C PHE A 118 9.83 -4.77 32.21
N LEU A 119 10.62 -4.14 31.36
CA LEU A 119 10.32 -2.83 30.80
C LEU A 119 10.31 -2.94 29.29
N LYS A 120 9.32 -2.34 28.67
CA LYS A 120 9.22 -2.19 27.20
C LYS A 120 9.13 -0.72 26.84
N LYS A 121 9.86 -0.33 25.80
CA LYS A 121 9.84 1.04 25.29
C LYS A 121 8.79 1.16 24.19
N PHE A 122 7.89 2.17 24.33
CA PHE A 122 6.90 2.54 23.34
C PHE A 122 7.17 3.93 22.76
N ASN A 123 6.84 4.14 21.49
CA ASN A 123 6.91 5.43 20.87
C ASN A 123 5.60 6.22 21.05
N VAL A 124 5.71 7.50 21.38
CA VAL A 124 4.54 8.39 21.57
C VAL A 124 3.82 8.64 20.23
N LYS A 125 4.56 8.71 19.13
CA LYS A 125 3.99 8.93 17.78
C LYS A 125 3.04 7.82 17.39
N ASP A 126 3.38 6.55 17.69
CA ASP A 126 2.50 5.41 17.43
C ASP A 126 1.20 5.50 18.24
N GLY A 127 1.28 6.06 19.46
CA GLY A 127 0.08 6.34 20.26
C GLY A 127 -0.86 7.37 19.62
N MET A 128 -0.31 8.38 18.95
CA MET A 128 -1.12 9.36 18.20
C MET A 128 -1.82 8.74 17.01
N ALA A 129 -1.22 7.73 16.36
CA ALA A 129 -1.86 7.01 15.26
C ALA A 129 -3.22 6.40 15.66
N PHE A 130 -3.30 5.79 16.84
CA PHE A 130 -4.55 5.25 17.36
C PHE A 130 -5.62 6.34 17.61
N GLN A 131 -5.20 7.53 18.00
CA GLN A 131 -6.14 8.66 18.14
C GLN A 131 -6.67 9.10 16.77
N ILE A 132 -5.80 9.25 15.77
CA ILE A 132 -6.20 9.61 14.40
C ILE A 132 -7.19 8.59 13.84
N LEU A 133 -6.95 7.29 14.03
CA LEU A 133 -7.87 6.25 13.57
C LEU A 133 -9.25 6.38 14.23
N ARG A 134 -9.32 6.62 15.53
CA ARG A 134 -10.61 6.84 16.23
C ARG A 134 -11.34 8.08 15.75
N GLU A 135 -10.64 9.18 15.49
CA GLU A 135 -11.23 10.42 14.95
C GLU A 135 -11.79 10.22 13.53
N ASN A 136 -11.38 9.16 12.84
CA ASN A 136 -11.90 8.74 11.53
C ASN A 136 -12.85 7.54 11.60
N ASP A 137 -13.38 7.22 12.78
CA ASP A 137 -14.31 6.10 13.02
C ASP A 137 -13.77 4.72 12.60
N ILE A 138 -12.45 4.55 12.55
CA ILE A 138 -11.79 3.29 12.23
C ILE A 138 -11.54 2.51 13.52
N LYS A 139 -12.01 1.26 13.55
CA LYS A 139 -11.77 0.34 14.66
C LYS A 139 -10.30 -0.01 14.77
N THR A 140 -9.83 -0.19 16.02
CA THR A 140 -8.41 -0.44 16.29
C THR A 140 -8.21 -1.65 17.17
N GLY A 141 -7.09 -2.35 16.97
CA GLY A 141 -6.74 -3.48 17.82
C GLY A 141 -5.24 -3.73 17.93
N ILE A 142 -4.88 -4.42 19.00
CA ILE A 142 -3.54 -4.96 19.22
C ILE A 142 -3.65 -6.47 19.29
N ILE A 143 -2.74 -7.18 18.63
CA ILE A 143 -2.64 -8.62 18.66
C ILE A 143 -1.21 -9.03 19.01
N THR A 144 -1.03 -9.81 20.08
CA THR A 144 0.28 -10.24 20.56
C THR A 144 0.25 -11.70 21.00
N SER A 145 1.35 -12.39 20.79
CA SER A 145 1.53 -13.76 21.32
C SER A 145 1.83 -13.77 22.81
N GLU A 146 2.21 -12.63 23.40
CA GLU A 146 2.46 -12.52 24.82
C GLU A 146 1.17 -12.40 25.66
N THR A 147 1.22 -12.94 26.87
CA THR A 147 0.12 -12.86 27.84
C THR A 147 0.37 -11.84 28.95
N SER A 148 1.47 -11.09 28.87
CA SER A 148 1.90 -10.15 29.91
C SER A 148 0.91 -9.01 30.16
N GLN A 149 0.90 -8.47 31.37
CA GLN A 149 0.06 -7.31 31.74
C GLN A 149 0.45 -6.01 31.01
N PHE A 150 1.63 -5.91 30.42
CA PHE A 150 2.06 -4.75 29.64
C PHE A 150 1.15 -4.47 28.46
N SER A 151 0.67 -5.52 27.80
CA SER A 151 -0.27 -5.40 26.70
C SER A 151 -1.60 -4.79 27.15
N ASP A 152 -2.12 -5.17 28.34
CA ASP A 152 -3.36 -4.60 28.89
C ASP A 152 -3.20 -3.12 29.22
N VAL A 153 -2.13 -2.76 29.92
CA VAL A 153 -1.83 -1.36 30.28
C VAL A 153 -1.70 -0.50 29.03
N ARG A 154 -0.99 -1.02 28.01
CA ARG A 154 -0.79 -0.29 26.75
C ARG A 154 -2.08 -0.15 25.97
N ALA A 155 -2.84 -1.22 25.80
CA ALA A 155 -4.13 -1.24 25.10
C ALA A 155 -5.12 -0.27 25.74
N ASN A 156 -5.24 -0.28 27.06
CA ASN A 156 -6.08 0.64 27.83
C ASN A 156 -5.67 2.11 27.61
N LYS A 157 -4.36 2.41 27.67
CA LYS A 157 -3.85 3.76 27.43
C LYS A 157 -4.12 4.25 26.01
N LEU A 158 -4.02 3.36 25.04
CA LEU A 158 -4.30 3.63 23.62
C LEU A 158 -5.79 3.64 23.29
N LYS A 159 -6.63 3.12 24.20
CA LYS A 159 -8.09 2.97 24.03
C LYS A 159 -8.43 2.18 22.76
N VAL A 160 -7.74 1.05 22.54
CA VAL A 160 -8.04 0.18 21.42
C VAL A 160 -9.39 -0.53 21.62
N ASP A 161 -10.09 -0.84 20.52
CA ASP A 161 -11.35 -1.58 20.58
C ASP A 161 -11.12 -3.06 20.89
N PHE A 162 -9.99 -3.64 20.44
CA PHE A 162 -9.67 -5.06 20.57
C PHE A 162 -8.27 -5.28 21.10
N LEU A 163 -8.13 -6.19 22.05
CA LEU A 163 -6.84 -6.72 22.51
C LEU A 163 -6.89 -8.24 22.46
N LEU A 164 -6.08 -8.82 21.58
CA LEU A 164 -5.93 -10.27 21.43
C LEU A 164 -4.57 -10.69 22.00
N LYS A 165 -4.56 -11.65 22.94
CA LYS A 165 -3.35 -12.11 23.63
C LYS A 165 -3.22 -13.61 23.59
N GLY A 166 -1.98 -14.10 23.58
CA GLY A 166 -1.66 -15.53 23.72
C GLY A 166 -2.00 -16.35 22.48
N ASP A 167 -2.27 -15.71 21.34
CA ASP A 167 -2.51 -16.44 20.12
C ASP A 167 -1.27 -17.27 19.73
N SER A 168 -1.51 -18.55 19.45
CA SER A 168 -0.51 -19.46 18.94
C SER A 168 0.06 -18.96 17.60
N PHE A 169 1.16 -19.55 17.16
CA PHE A 169 1.88 -19.20 15.95
C PHE A 169 0.97 -18.96 14.71
N ASN A 170 -0.15 -19.69 14.61
CA ASN A 170 -1.12 -19.57 13.51
C ASN A 170 -2.50 -19.04 13.98
N GLY A 171 -2.65 -18.60 15.23
CA GLY A 171 -3.94 -18.19 15.79
C GLY A 171 -4.35 -16.78 15.42
N LYS A 172 -3.42 -15.91 15.05
CA LYS A 172 -3.70 -14.48 14.76
C LYS A 172 -4.74 -14.29 13.67
N LEU A 173 -4.66 -15.05 12.58
CA LEU A 173 -5.62 -14.96 11.46
C LEU A 173 -7.04 -15.34 11.90
N GLU A 174 -7.21 -16.45 12.61
CA GLU A 174 -8.51 -16.91 13.05
C GLU A 174 -9.16 -15.96 14.09
N SER A 175 -8.33 -15.38 14.96
CA SER A 175 -8.81 -14.37 15.91
C SER A 175 -9.30 -13.10 15.23
N VAL A 176 -8.60 -12.63 14.18
CA VAL A 176 -9.04 -11.47 13.41
C VAL A 176 -10.26 -11.79 12.56
N LYS A 177 -10.38 -13.00 11.98
CA LYS A 177 -11.60 -13.42 11.27
C LYS A 177 -12.84 -13.38 12.17
N LYS A 178 -12.73 -13.75 13.44
CA LYS A 178 -13.84 -13.64 14.39
C LYS A 178 -14.28 -12.18 14.56
N ILE A 179 -13.32 -11.27 14.75
CA ILE A 179 -13.61 -9.82 14.83
C ILE A 179 -14.29 -9.33 13.54
N CYS A 180 -13.79 -9.77 12.37
CA CYS A 180 -14.38 -9.41 11.09
C CYS A 180 -15.85 -9.87 10.98
N ASN A 181 -16.15 -11.09 11.41
CA ASN A 181 -17.51 -11.61 11.44
C ASN A 181 -18.40 -10.78 12.38
N ASP A 182 -17.93 -10.44 13.59
CA ASP A 182 -18.67 -9.65 14.57
C ASP A 182 -18.94 -8.22 14.06
N LEU A 183 -18.01 -7.64 13.30
CA LEU A 183 -18.13 -6.31 12.69
C LEU A 183 -18.83 -6.32 11.33
N ASN A 184 -19.12 -7.49 10.76
CA ASN A 184 -19.64 -7.67 9.39
C ASN A 184 -18.78 -6.95 8.33
N ILE A 185 -17.47 -7.21 8.38
CA ILE A 185 -16.46 -6.69 7.44
C ILE A 185 -15.65 -7.85 6.85
N ASP A 186 -15.03 -7.60 5.69
CA ASP A 186 -14.11 -8.54 5.05
C ASP A 186 -12.66 -8.29 5.47
N LEU A 187 -11.79 -9.34 5.37
CA LEU A 187 -10.35 -9.18 5.57
C LEU A 187 -9.72 -8.16 4.60
N SER A 188 -10.34 -7.93 3.45
CA SER A 188 -9.93 -6.88 2.50
C SER A 188 -10.11 -5.45 3.04
N GLU A 189 -10.91 -5.27 4.11
CA GLU A 189 -11.14 -4.00 4.80
C GLU A 189 -10.31 -3.86 6.07
N VAL A 190 -9.41 -4.84 6.32
CA VAL A 190 -8.49 -4.85 7.47
C VAL A 190 -7.10 -4.38 7.05
N ALA A 191 -6.52 -3.49 7.84
CA ALA A 191 -5.10 -3.14 7.79
C ALA A 191 -4.36 -3.80 8.96
N TYR A 192 -3.19 -4.37 8.69
CA TYR A 192 -2.37 -4.99 9.73
C TYR A 192 -0.89 -4.72 9.54
N MET A 193 -0.21 -4.38 10.63
CA MET A 193 1.24 -4.26 10.69
C MET A 193 1.84 -5.32 11.60
N GLY A 194 2.81 -6.07 11.08
CA GLY A 194 3.54 -7.12 11.80
C GLY A 194 4.97 -7.27 11.30
N ASP A 195 5.85 -7.87 12.07
CA ASP A 195 7.29 -7.90 11.82
C ASP A 195 7.87 -9.30 11.66
N ASP A 196 7.28 -10.33 12.28
CA ASP A 196 7.86 -11.68 12.35
C ASP A 196 6.93 -12.77 11.80
N ILE A 197 7.42 -13.99 11.72
CA ILE A 197 6.81 -15.15 11.07
C ILE A 197 5.40 -15.47 11.59
N ASN A 198 5.13 -15.27 12.87
CA ASN A 198 3.80 -15.43 13.47
C ASN A 198 2.75 -14.45 12.92
N CYS A 199 3.18 -13.40 12.21
CA CYS A 199 2.33 -12.45 11.52
C CYS A 199 2.04 -12.83 10.06
N TYR A 200 2.77 -13.82 9.51
CA TYR A 200 2.80 -14.08 8.07
C TYR A 200 1.43 -14.43 7.49
N GLU A 201 0.68 -15.32 8.15
CA GLU A 201 -0.63 -15.76 7.65
C GLU A 201 -1.62 -14.60 7.62
N LEU A 202 -1.73 -13.83 8.70
CA LEU A 202 -2.61 -12.67 8.75
C LEU A 202 -2.21 -11.61 7.71
N LEU A 203 -0.91 -11.29 7.61
CA LEU A 203 -0.40 -10.35 6.60
C LEU A 203 -0.68 -10.81 5.15
N SER A 204 -0.71 -12.11 4.91
CA SER A 204 -0.98 -12.65 3.57
C SER A 204 -2.45 -12.47 3.14
N GLU A 205 -3.38 -12.40 4.09
CA GLU A 205 -4.82 -12.43 3.84
C GLU A 205 -5.49 -11.03 3.93
N VAL A 206 -4.95 -10.12 4.77
CA VAL A 206 -5.55 -8.78 4.93
C VAL A 206 -5.41 -7.93 3.67
N GLY A 207 -6.34 -6.99 3.48
CA GLY A 207 -6.32 -6.06 2.36
C GLY A 207 -5.12 -5.12 2.37
N TYR A 208 -4.73 -4.67 3.57
CA TYR A 208 -3.69 -3.67 3.77
C TYR A 208 -2.64 -4.16 4.74
N ARG A 209 -1.47 -4.43 4.20
CA ARG A 209 -0.38 -5.10 4.92
C ARG A 209 0.83 -4.20 5.03
N ALA A 210 1.45 -4.17 6.22
CA ALA A 210 2.64 -3.39 6.47
C ALA A 210 3.64 -4.11 7.38
N CYS A 211 4.90 -3.70 7.31
CA CYS A 211 5.93 -4.11 8.25
C CYS A 211 6.97 -3.00 8.46
N PRO A 212 7.70 -2.99 9.59
CA PRO A 212 8.83 -2.10 9.79
C PRO A 212 10.04 -2.52 8.93
N ILE A 213 11.01 -1.60 8.76
CA ILE A 213 12.21 -1.85 7.94
C ILE A 213 13.04 -3.02 8.47
N ASP A 214 13.04 -3.27 9.76
CA ASP A 214 13.77 -4.32 10.45
C ASP A 214 13.01 -5.64 10.56
N ALA A 215 11.78 -5.73 10.03
CA ALA A 215 11.03 -6.99 9.93
C ALA A 215 11.86 -8.10 9.27
N VAL A 216 11.54 -9.35 9.60
CA VAL A 216 12.24 -10.50 9.03
C VAL A 216 12.08 -10.60 7.52
N LYS A 217 13.07 -11.14 6.82
CA LYS A 217 13.13 -11.19 5.35
C LYS A 217 11.91 -11.84 4.71
N LYS A 218 11.28 -12.83 5.37
CA LYS A 218 10.11 -13.53 4.84
C LYS A 218 8.89 -12.60 4.79
N ILE A 219 8.70 -11.77 5.80
CA ILE A 219 7.61 -10.78 5.85
C ILE A 219 7.80 -9.74 4.76
N LYS A 220 8.99 -9.18 4.62
CA LYS A 220 9.29 -8.16 3.58
C LYS A 220 9.11 -8.64 2.14
N LYS A 221 9.00 -9.96 1.91
CA LYS A 221 8.75 -10.57 0.59
C LYS A 221 7.27 -10.78 0.28
N ILE A 222 6.36 -10.49 1.19
CA ILE A 222 4.92 -10.58 0.93
C ILE A 222 4.56 -9.58 -0.19
N HIS A 223 3.80 -10.06 -1.15
CA HIS A 223 3.38 -9.23 -2.28
C HIS A 223 2.57 -8.02 -1.82
N ASN A 224 2.88 -6.83 -2.35
CA ASN A 224 2.22 -5.57 -2.02
C ASN A 224 2.27 -5.17 -0.52
N ILE A 225 3.27 -5.61 0.23
CA ILE A 225 3.47 -5.15 1.60
C ILE A 225 4.09 -3.74 1.62
N TYR A 226 3.52 -2.84 2.40
CA TYR A 226 4.14 -1.57 2.70
C TYR A 226 5.28 -1.78 3.71
N ILE A 227 6.48 -1.34 3.38
CA ILE A 227 7.63 -1.37 4.28
C ILE A 227 7.87 0.05 4.79
N SER A 228 7.55 0.29 6.07
CA SER A 228 7.89 1.56 6.71
C SER A 228 9.40 1.78 6.71
N PRO A 229 9.91 2.98 6.40
CA PRO A 229 11.34 3.28 6.51
C PRO A 229 11.84 3.31 7.96
N LEU A 230 10.96 3.22 8.94
CA LEU A 230 11.26 3.25 10.36
C LEU A 230 11.27 1.84 10.97
N PRO A 231 12.20 1.55 11.90
CA PRO A 231 12.20 0.29 12.63
C PRO A 231 11.09 0.23 13.68
N GLY A 232 10.83 -0.96 14.19
CA GLY A 232 9.90 -1.20 15.29
C GLY A 232 10.18 -0.30 16.49
N GLY A 233 9.12 0.15 17.17
CA GLY A 233 9.22 1.05 18.33
C GLY A 233 9.77 2.45 18.04
N SER A 234 9.89 2.83 16.77
CA SER A 234 10.45 4.12 16.35
C SER A 234 9.46 5.00 15.59
N GLY A 235 8.17 4.65 15.61
CA GLY A 235 7.12 5.38 14.92
C GLY A 235 6.70 4.74 13.58
N CYS A 236 7.06 3.50 13.34
CA CYS A 236 6.72 2.79 12.10
C CYS A 236 5.21 2.58 11.92
N PHE A 237 4.48 2.34 13.02
CA PHE A 237 3.04 2.23 12.97
C PHE A 237 2.39 3.58 12.62
N ARG A 238 2.89 4.69 13.20
CA ARG A 238 2.43 6.02 12.84
C ARG A 238 2.69 6.33 11.35
N ASP A 239 3.85 6.02 10.84
CA ASP A 239 4.21 6.18 9.43
C ASP A 239 3.27 5.39 8.51
N PHE A 240 2.94 4.16 8.88
CA PHE A 240 1.94 3.36 8.16
C PHE A 240 0.56 4.03 8.16
N ILE A 241 0.09 4.54 9.30
CA ILE A 241 -1.22 5.20 9.38
C ILE A 241 -1.23 6.51 8.61
N ASP A 242 -0.15 7.28 8.64
CA ASP A 242 -0.03 8.49 7.81
C ASP A 242 -0.11 8.14 6.32
N ASN A 243 0.52 7.04 5.90
CA ASN A 243 0.41 6.54 4.53
C ASN A 243 -1.02 6.09 4.17
N LEU A 244 -1.79 5.60 5.17
CA LEU A 244 -3.19 5.21 4.99
C LEU A 244 -4.14 6.41 4.90
N THR A 245 -3.89 7.50 5.64
CA THR A 245 -4.88 8.54 5.92
C THR A 245 -4.61 9.89 5.23
N TYR A 246 -3.38 10.21 4.86
CA TYR A 246 -3.02 11.53 4.32
C TYR A 246 -3.06 11.65 2.79
N ASP A 247 -3.78 10.79 2.09
CA ASP A 247 -4.04 10.92 0.65
C ASP A 247 -5.49 11.37 0.37
N SER A 248 -5.98 12.32 1.12
CA SER A 248 -7.23 13.03 0.83
C SER A 248 -6.97 14.47 0.42
#